data_80b64e525bb7b620347164ed4071ee47
#
_entry.id   80b64e525bb7b620347164ed4071ee47
#
_cell.length_a   1.000
_cell.length_b   1.000
_cell.length_c   1.000
_cell.angle_alpha   90.00
_cell.angle_beta   90.00
_cell.angle_gamma   90.00
#
_symmetry.space_group_name_H-M   'P 1'
#
loop_
_entity.id
_entity.type
_entity.pdbx_description
1 polymer ?
#
loop_
_entity_poly.entity_id
_entity_poly.type
_entity_poly.pdbx_seq_one_letter_code
_entity_poly.pdbx_strand_id
1 'polypeptide(L)'
;MSDKKNTTFKFKLPSPDFLKKPTKAERERKNIETDINGNVLEKILLDFGIEGKIKKISHGPVVTLNEFEPAAGVKVSKIINLSEDIARNTSSESARISTIPGSNTIGIELPNLSRENVYLNEIISSTNFSKKDIKLPIALGKSISGTPIV
;
A
#
# COMPACT_ATOMS: atom_id res chain seq x y z
N MET A 1 10.67 13.56 -63.34
CA MET A 1 11.24 13.75 -61.97
C MET A 1 10.15 13.51 -60.95
N SER A 2 10.21 12.40 -60.29
CA SER A 2 9.14 11.94 -59.39
C SER A 2 9.54 12.29 -57.96
N ASP A 3 8.87 13.31 -57.38
CA ASP A 3 9.04 13.68 -55.97
C ASP A 3 8.50 12.57 -55.06
N LYS A 4 9.39 11.77 -54.49
CA LYS A 4 9.08 10.89 -53.39
C LYS A 4 8.83 11.73 -52.12
N LYS A 5 7.57 11.99 -51.79
CA LYS A 5 7.17 12.50 -50.49
C LYS A 5 7.62 11.49 -49.43
N ASN A 6 8.70 11.79 -48.73
CA ASN A 6 9.09 11.10 -47.50
C ASN A 6 8.03 11.40 -46.42
N THR A 7 7.02 10.57 -46.33
CA THR A 7 6.12 10.54 -45.16
C THR A 7 6.86 9.92 -43.98
N THR A 8 7.52 10.76 -43.19
CA THR A 8 8.05 10.35 -41.89
C THR A 8 6.87 9.98 -40.99
N PHE A 9 6.61 8.71 -40.86
CA PHE A 9 5.67 8.18 -39.86
C PHE A 9 6.20 8.58 -38.48
N LYS A 10 5.61 9.62 -37.87
CA LYS A 10 5.84 9.92 -36.44
C LYS A 10 5.10 8.89 -35.62
N PHE A 11 5.83 7.90 -35.11
CA PHE A 11 5.29 6.94 -34.13
C PHE A 11 4.80 7.71 -32.92
N LYS A 12 3.53 7.49 -32.53
CA LYS A 12 2.93 8.09 -31.34
C LYS A 12 2.45 6.95 -30.45
N LEU A 13 2.94 6.92 -29.21
CA LEU A 13 2.48 5.97 -28.20
C LEU A 13 0.98 6.18 -27.92
N PRO A 14 0.23 5.10 -27.64
CA PRO A 14 -1.14 5.20 -27.17
C PRO A 14 -1.22 6.03 -25.89
N SER A 15 -2.28 6.83 -25.74
CA SER A 15 -2.49 7.59 -24.52
C SER A 15 -2.87 6.63 -23.36
N PRO A 16 -2.33 6.82 -22.14
CA PRO A 16 -2.79 6.10 -20.96
C PRO A 16 -4.29 6.28 -20.65
N ASP A 17 -4.95 7.26 -21.25
CA ASP A 17 -6.38 7.52 -21.09
C ASP A 17 -7.28 6.43 -21.67
N PHE A 18 -6.76 5.59 -22.58
CA PHE A 18 -7.48 4.39 -23.05
C PHE A 18 -7.62 3.30 -21.98
N LEU A 19 -6.81 3.37 -20.92
CA LEU A 19 -6.83 2.39 -19.85
C LEU A 19 -7.92 2.71 -18.84
N LYS A 20 -8.49 1.65 -18.26
CA LYS A 20 -9.49 1.79 -17.19
C LYS A 20 -8.90 2.54 -15.99
N LYS A 21 -9.68 3.46 -15.42
CA LYS A 21 -9.31 4.27 -14.25
C LYS A 21 -10.18 3.90 -13.05
N PRO A 22 -9.70 4.09 -11.82
CA PRO A 22 -10.52 3.89 -10.63
C PRO A 22 -11.70 4.85 -10.61
N THR A 23 -12.86 4.37 -10.19
CA THR A 23 -14.09 5.16 -10.06
C THR A 23 -14.01 6.12 -8.85
N LYS A 24 -14.87 7.15 -8.83
CA LYS A 24 -14.96 8.06 -7.67
C LYS A 24 -15.31 7.30 -6.38
N ALA A 25 -16.23 6.36 -6.45
CA ALA A 25 -16.65 5.54 -5.31
C ALA A 25 -15.51 4.69 -4.74
N GLU A 26 -14.63 4.13 -5.59
CA GLU A 26 -13.46 3.39 -5.14
C GLU A 26 -12.43 4.31 -4.45
N ARG A 27 -12.29 5.55 -4.89
CA ARG A 27 -11.39 6.54 -4.26
C ARG A 27 -11.91 7.02 -2.91
N GLU A 28 -13.22 7.22 -2.77
CA GLU A 28 -13.86 7.70 -1.54
C GLU A 28 -13.84 6.64 -0.44
N ARG A 29 -14.07 5.35 -0.76
CA ARG A 29 -13.97 4.24 0.18
C ARG A 29 -12.61 4.15 0.85
N LYS A 30 -11.55 4.45 0.10
CA LYS A 30 -10.17 4.46 0.58
C LYS A 30 -9.95 5.41 1.76
N ASN A 31 -10.64 6.55 1.78
CA ASN A 31 -10.47 7.56 2.84
C ASN A 31 -11.23 7.21 4.13
N ILE A 32 -12.33 6.47 4.04
CA ILE A 32 -13.20 6.17 5.18
C ILE A 32 -12.66 5.00 6.03
N GLU A 33 -12.06 3.97 5.41
CA GLU A 33 -11.47 2.83 6.12
C GLU A 33 -10.20 3.19 6.91
N THR A 34 -9.58 4.33 6.59
CA THR A 34 -8.29 4.75 7.15
C THR A 34 -8.33 5.11 8.63
N ASP A 35 -9.37 5.81 9.08
CA ASP A 35 -9.41 6.39 10.43
C ASP A 35 -9.87 5.40 11.52
N ILE A 36 -10.61 4.37 11.15
CA ILE A 36 -11.25 3.45 12.12
C ILE A 36 -10.25 2.41 12.64
N ASN A 37 -9.30 1.97 11.81
CA ASN A 37 -8.45 0.83 12.14
C ASN A 37 -7.31 1.14 13.14
N GLY A 38 -6.73 2.35 13.13
CA GLY A 38 -5.62 2.70 14.03
C GLY A 38 -6.01 2.73 15.49
N ASN A 39 -7.07 3.44 15.85
CA ASN A 39 -7.54 3.56 17.21
C ASN A 39 -8.06 2.23 17.78
N VAL A 40 -8.69 1.40 16.93
CA VAL A 40 -9.16 0.07 17.32
C VAL A 40 -7.98 -0.84 17.64
N LEU A 41 -6.92 -0.80 16.80
CA LEU A 41 -5.73 -1.62 17.01
C LEU A 41 -4.95 -1.20 18.27
N GLU A 42 -4.82 0.12 18.53
CA GLU A 42 -4.23 0.61 19.78
C GLU A 42 -4.99 0.11 21.02
N LYS A 43 -6.33 0.14 20.97
CA LYS A 43 -7.16 -0.36 22.07
C LYS A 43 -6.99 -1.86 22.28
N ILE A 44 -6.98 -2.65 21.21
CA ILE A 44 -6.76 -4.10 21.29
C ILE A 44 -5.39 -4.39 21.93
N LEU A 45 -4.33 -3.71 21.50
CA LEU A 45 -2.99 -3.87 22.06
C LEU A 45 -2.95 -3.50 23.56
N LEU A 46 -3.65 -2.42 23.93
CA LEU A 46 -3.76 -1.98 25.32
C LEU A 46 -4.49 -3.03 26.18
N ASP A 47 -5.54 -3.66 25.68
CA ASP A 47 -6.28 -4.73 26.35
C ASP A 47 -5.37 -5.96 26.64
N PHE A 48 -4.36 -6.20 25.82
CA PHE A 48 -3.30 -7.19 26.04
C PHE A 48 -2.11 -6.67 26.89
N GLY A 49 -2.23 -5.48 27.46
CA GLY A 49 -1.20 -4.86 28.29
C GLY A 49 0.03 -4.42 27.49
N ILE A 50 -0.18 -3.98 26.26
CA ILE A 50 0.82 -3.39 25.37
C ILE A 50 0.48 -1.93 25.15
N GLU A 51 1.23 -1.05 25.78
CA GLU A 51 1.13 0.39 25.59
C GLU A 51 1.95 0.84 24.40
N GLY A 52 1.43 1.81 23.65
CA GLY A 52 2.10 2.40 22.49
C GLY A 52 1.13 3.20 21.64
N LYS A 53 1.61 3.65 20.49
CA LYS A 53 0.82 4.46 19.53
C LYS A 53 1.10 4.06 18.09
N ILE A 54 0.07 4.16 17.26
CA ILE A 54 0.22 4.07 15.81
C ILE A 54 0.82 5.39 15.31
N LYS A 55 2.00 5.32 14.69
CA LYS A 55 2.69 6.48 14.12
C LYS A 55 2.29 6.73 12.68
N LYS A 56 2.04 5.66 11.96
CA LYS A 56 1.72 5.74 10.52
C LYS A 56 0.84 4.57 10.11
N ILE A 57 -0.09 4.85 9.20
CA ILE A 57 -0.91 3.84 8.55
C ILE A 57 -0.67 3.96 7.05
N SER A 58 -0.30 2.84 6.41
CA SER A 58 -0.06 2.76 4.98
C SER A 58 -1.03 1.77 4.36
N HIS A 59 -1.94 2.27 3.52
CA HIS A 59 -2.96 1.46 2.85
C HIS A 59 -2.43 0.92 1.53
N GLY A 60 -2.29 -0.39 1.46
CA GLY A 60 -2.03 -1.10 0.21
C GLY A 60 -3.32 -1.63 -0.41
N PRO A 61 -3.23 -2.22 -1.60
CA PRO A 61 -4.41 -2.77 -2.30
C PRO A 61 -4.96 -4.05 -1.66
N VAL A 62 -4.17 -4.76 -0.88
CA VAL A 62 -4.52 -6.06 -0.27
C VAL A 62 -4.43 -6.02 1.26
N VAL A 63 -3.42 -5.35 1.80
CA VAL A 63 -3.15 -5.24 3.23
C VAL A 63 -2.95 -3.80 3.65
N THR A 64 -3.26 -3.50 4.90
CA THR A 64 -2.95 -2.23 5.56
C THR A 64 -1.80 -2.47 6.54
N LEU A 65 -0.73 -1.70 6.40
CA LEU A 65 0.42 -1.69 7.31
C LEU A 65 0.24 -0.60 8.37
N ASN A 66 0.17 -1.01 9.63
CA ASN A 66 0.14 -0.12 10.79
C ASN A 66 1.52 -0.11 11.45
N GLU A 67 2.17 1.05 11.47
CA GLU A 67 3.46 1.23 12.14
C GLU A 67 3.21 1.63 13.60
N PHE A 68 3.35 0.65 14.50
CA PHE A 68 3.13 0.81 15.94
C PHE A 68 4.44 1.08 16.67
N GLU A 69 4.50 2.14 17.46
CA GLU A 69 5.60 2.45 18.36
C GLU A 69 5.22 2.00 19.77
N PRO A 70 5.81 0.90 20.28
CA PRO A 70 5.57 0.45 21.64
C PRO A 70 6.18 1.41 22.66
N ALA A 71 5.58 1.48 23.85
CA ALA A 71 6.14 2.22 24.96
C ALA A 71 7.49 1.61 25.41
N ALA A 72 8.30 2.42 26.08
CA ALA A 72 9.60 1.98 26.60
C ALA A 72 9.43 0.77 27.53
N GLY A 73 10.28 -0.25 27.35
CA GLY A 73 10.26 -1.48 28.15
C GLY A 73 9.37 -2.61 27.62
N VAL A 74 8.56 -2.35 26.59
CA VAL A 74 7.77 -3.40 25.94
C VAL A 74 8.67 -4.26 25.05
N LYS A 75 8.67 -5.58 25.29
CA LYS A 75 9.44 -6.53 24.48
C LYS A 75 8.75 -6.79 23.15
N VAL A 76 9.49 -6.67 22.04
CA VAL A 76 9.01 -6.92 20.67
C VAL A 76 8.42 -8.33 20.53
N SER A 77 9.07 -9.34 21.13
CA SER A 77 8.60 -10.73 21.11
C SER A 77 7.20 -10.90 21.70
N LYS A 78 6.84 -10.10 22.72
CA LYS A 78 5.49 -10.12 23.31
C LYS A 78 4.44 -9.72 22.28
N ILE A 79 4.75 -8.72 21.44
CA ILE A 79 3.83 -8.24 20.42
C ILE A 79 3.73 -9.24 19.27
N ILE A 80 4.86 -9.80 18.81
CA ILE A 80 4.89 -10.80 17.74
C ILE A 80 4.05 -12.02 18.09
N ASN A 81 4.11 -12.47 19.33
CA ASN A 81 3.36 -13.64 19.81
C ASN A 81 1.84 -13.40 19.87
N LEU A 82 1.37 -12.16 19.80
CA LEU A 82 -0.04 -11.81 19.78
C LEU A 82 -0.66 -11.78 18.38
N SER A 83 0.05 -12.21 17.33
CA SER A 83 -0.44 -12.14 15.95
C SER A 83 -1.81 -12.80 15.76
N GLU A 84 -2.02 -13.99 16.32
CA GLU A 84 -3.30 -14.71 16.24
C GLU A 84 -4.41 -14.02 17.05
N ASP A 85 -4.06 -13.51 18.22
CA ASP A 85 -5.01 -12.77 19.07
C ASP A 85 -5.45 -11.45 18.43
N ILE A 86 -4.52 -10.74 17.80
CA ILE A 86 -4.81 -9.52 17.04
C ILE A 86 -5.70 -9.85 15.84
N ALA A 87 -5.38 -10.89 15.07
CA ALA A 87 -6.20 -11.31 13.94
C ALA A 87 -7.64 -11.60 14.37
N ARG A 88 -7.82 -12.36 15.45
CA ARG A 88 -9.14 -12.68 16.01
C ARG A 88 -9.90 -11.44 16.46
N ASN A 89 -9.26 -10.52 17.19
CA ASN A 89 -9.92 -9.33 17.73
C ASN A 89 -10.20 -8.26 16.67
N THR A 90 -9.48 -8.29 15.55
CA THR A 90 -9.75 -7.43 14.37
C THR A 90 -10.68 -8.08 13.35
N SER A 91 -11.16 -9.30 13.61
CA SER A 91 -11.95 -10.11 12.66
C SER A 91 -11.23 -10.30 11.32
N SER A 92 -9.90 -10.34 11.35
CA SER A 92 -9.05 -10.56 10.18
C SER A 92 -8.69 -12.04 10.03
N GLU A 93 -8.48 -12.49 8.79
CA GLU A 93 -8.03 -13.87 8.51
C GLU A 93 -6.65 -14.18 9.12
N SER A 94 -5.79 -13.16 9.19
CA SER A 94 -4.43 -13.27 9.72
C SER A 94 -3.91 -11.88 10.14
N ALA A 95 -2.89 -11.86 10.99
CA ALA A 95 -2.08 -10.65 11.24
C ALA A 95 -0.60 -11.01 11.11
N ARG A 96 0.14 -10.21 10.37
CA ARG A 96 1.59 -10.36 10.26
C ARG A 96 2.28 -9.25 11.01
N ILE A 97 3.16 -9.63 11.94
CA ILE A 97 3.88 -8.67 12.78
C ILE A 97 5.37 -8.82 12.51
N SER A 98 6.03 -7.73 12.19
CA SER A 98 7.46 -7.70 11.89
C SER A 98 8.11 -6.40 12.38
N THR A 99 9.40 -6.45 12.67
CA THR A 99 10.19 -5.25 12.95
C THR A 99 10.48 -4.50 11.66
N ILE A 100 10.49 -3.17 11.74
CA ILE A 100 10.85 -2.31 10.61
C ILE A 100 12.34 -1.93 10.76
N PRO A 101 13.21 -2.33 9.82
CA PRO A 101 14.64 -2.02 9.90
C PRO A 101 14.88 -0.50 9.97
N GLY A 102 15.76 -0.07 10.89
CA GLY A 102 16.09 1.34 11.06
C GLY A 102 15.04 2.19 11.78
N SER A 103 14.01 1.55 12.35
CA SER A 103 12.96 2.23 13.13
C SER A 103 12.76 1.55 14.48
N ASN A 104 12.23 2.28 15.45
CA ASN A 104 11.75 1.76 16.73
C ASN A 104 10.28 1.28 16.65
N THR A 105 9.70 1.30 15.46
CA THR A 105 8.33 0.87 15.21
C THR A 105 8.26 -0.60 14.78
N ILE A 106 7.10 -1.19 15.01
CA ILE A 106 6.75 -2.55 14.61
C ILE A 106 5.66 -2.44 13.56
N GLY A 107 5.83 -3.14 12.45
CA GLY A 107 4.83 -3.24 11.40
C GLY A 107 3.79 -4.30 11.75
N ILE A 108 2.52 -3.91 11.83
CA ILE A 108 1.37 -4.79 11.96
C ILE A 108 0.57 -4.72 10.68
N GLU A 109 0.65 -5.79 9.88
CA GLU A 109 -0.06 -5.91 8.61
C GLU A 109 -1.37 -6.65 8.84
N LEU A 110 -2.47 -6.03 8.45
CA LEU A 110 -3.81 -6.61 8.47
C LEU A 110 -4.38 -6.66 7.05
N PRO A 111 -4.97 -7.79 6.61
CA PRO A 111 -5.63 -7.85 5.32
C PRO A 111 -6.83 -6.91 5.28
N ASN A 112 -7.00 -6.23 4.15
CA ASN A 112 -8.15 -5.37 3.93
C ASN A 112 -9.43 -6.22 3.82
N LEU A 113 -10.55 -5.73 4.34
CA LEU A 113 -11.86 -6.38 4.21
C LEU A 113 -12.28 -6.49 2.74
N SER A 114 -11.96 -5.49 1.95
CA SER A 114 -12.16 -5.51 0.50
C SER A 114 -10.82 -5.31 -0.22
N ARG A 115 -10.49 -6.22 -1.15
CA ARG A 115 -9.30 -6.06 -1.99
C ARG A 115 -9.56 -4.98 -3.04
N GLU A 116 -8.62 -4.04 -3.17
CA GLU A 116 -8.69 -3.01 -4.20
C GLU A 116 -8.15 -3.53 -5.54
N ASN A 117 -8.77 -3.06 -6.63
CA ASN A 117 -8.20 -3.26 -7.95
C ASN A 117 -7.00 -2.34 -8.15
N VAL A 118 -5.90 -2.89 -8.65
CA VAL A 118 -4.74 -2.10 -9.08
C VAL A 118 -4.89 -1.85 -10.58
N TYR A 119 -5.08 -0.60 -10.96
CA TYR A 119 -5.25 -0.21 -12.35
C TYR A 119 -3.92 0.08 -13.02
N LEU A 120 -3.68 -0.51 -14.19
CA LEU A 120 -2.46 -0.28 -14.98
C LEU A 120 -2.25 1.21 -15.28
N ASN A 121 -3.34 1.96 -15.50
CA ASN A 121 -3.30 3.41 -15.69
C ASN A 121 -2.56 4.11 -14.54
N GLU A 122 -2.80 3.73 -13.29
CA GLU A 122 -2.17 4.35 -12.13
C GLU A 122 -0.65 4.13 -12.11
N ILE A 123 -0.19 2.95 -12.56
CA ILE A 123 1.25 2.64 -12.59
C ILE A 123 1.94 3.39 -13.72
N ILE A 124 1.38 3.34 -14.94
CA ILE A 124 1.96 3.99 -16.11
C ILE A 124 1.96 5.52 -15.98
N SER A 125 0.93 6.09 -15.32
CA SER A 125 0.85 7.54 -15.08
C SER A 125 1.68 8.01 -13.88
N SER A 126 2.33 7.09 -13.15
CA SER A 126 3.15 7.45 -12.00
C SER A 126 4.48 8.10 -12.40
N THR A 127 5.01 8.92 -11.49
CA THR A 127 6.36 9.49 -11.66
C THR A 127 7.45 8.43 -11.72
N ASN A 128 7.24 7.28 -11.06
CA ASN A 128 8.19 6.17 -11.08
C ASN A 128 8.32 5.57 -12.48
N PHE A 129 7.21 5.42 -13.22
CA PHE A 129 7.23 4.91 -14.59
C PHE A 129 7.85 5.89 -15.58
N SER A 130 7.69 7.19 -15.34
CA SER A 130 8.16 8.28 -16.22
C SER A 130 9.62 8.68 -15.99
N LYS A 131 10.36 7.98 -15.12
CA LYS A 131 11.78 8.28 -14.86
C LYS A 131 12.63 8.06 -16.13
N LYS A 132 13.40 9.08 -16.50
CA LYS A 132 14.25 9.08 -17.69
C LYS A 132 15.40 8.08 -17.64
N ASP A 133 15.79 7.65 -16.45
CA ASP A 133 16.91 6.74 -16.24
C ASP A 133 16.58 5.27 -16.55
N ILE A 134 15.28 4.94 -16.64
CA ILE A 134 14.80 3.60 -16.95
C ILE A 134 14.62 3.48 -18.46
N LYS A 135 15.47 2.67 -19.12
CA LYS A 135 15.39 2.44 -20.56
C LYS A 135 14.19 1.60 -21.00
N LEU A 136 13.77 0.66 -20.14
CA LEU A 136 12.63 -0.23 -20.39
C LEU A 136 11.81 -0.35 -19.10
N PRO A 137 10.87 0.56 -18.83
CA PRO A 137 10.02 0.48 -17.66
C PRO A 137 8.99 -0.64 -17.80
N ILE A 138 8.86 -1.47 -16.77
CA ILE A 138 7.86 -2.54 -16.69
C ILE A 138 6.95 -2.25 -15.52
N ALA A 139 5.65 -2.09 -15.77
CA ALA A 139 4.66 -1.88 -14.72
C ALA A 139 4.39 -3.19 -13.98
N LEU A 140 4.83 -3.31 -12.73
CA LEU A 140 4.67 -4.53 -11.92
C LEU A 140 3.43 -4.50 -11.02
N GLY A 141 3.05 -3.33 -10.50
CA GLY A 141 1.91 -3.18 -9.61
C GLY A 141 2.13 -2.15 -8.51
N LYS A 142 1.58 -2.41 -7.33
CA LYS A 142 1.79 -1.60 -6.11
C LYS A 142 2.39 -2.44 -4.99
N SER A 143 3.24 -1.82 -4.18
CA SER A 143 3.75 -2.41 -2.94
C SER A 143 2.64 -2.56 -1.90
N ILE A 144 2.94 -3.24 -0.78
CA ILE A 144 2.04 -3.32 0.38
C ILE A 144 1.69 -1.95 0.98
N SER A 145 2.52 -0.93 0.74
CA SER A 145 2.26 0.46 1.13
C SER A 145 1.51 1.28 0.06
N GLY A 146 1.07 0.64 -1.03
CA GLY A 146 0.35 1.31 -2.13
C GLY A 146 1.23 2.08 -3.11
N THR A 147 2.55 2.02 -2.98
CA THR A 147 3.49 2.72 -3.88
C THR A 147 3.62 1.99 -5.21
N PRO A 148 3.53 2.67 -6.38
CA PRO A 148 3.76 2.06 -7.68
C PRO A 148 5.16 1.47 -7.81
N ILE A 149 5.23 0.22 -8.27
CA ILE A 149 6.47 -0.54 -8.52
C ILE A 149 6.66 -0.71 -10.03
N VAL A 150 7.82 -0.31 -10.48
CA VAL A 150 8.24 -0.32 -11.88
C VAL A 150 9.55 -1.05 -12.02
#